data_c5d23c07590078a50c3f4b7a92fab391
#
_entry.id   c5d23c07590078a50c3f4b7a92fab391
#
_cell.length_a   1.000
_cell.length_b   1.000
_cell.length_c   1.000
_cell.angle_alpha   90.00
_cell.angle_beta   90.00
_cell.angle_gamma   90.00
#
_symmetry.space_group_name_H-M   'P 1'
#
loop_
_entity.id
_entity.type
_entity.pdbx_description
1 polymer ?
#
loop_
_entity_poly.entity_id
_entity_poly.type
_entity_poly.pdbx_seq_one_letter_code
_entity_poly.pdbx_strand_id
1 'polypeptide(L)'
;MDFFSQKKQSTPLPARIYQEGENGAVGQRTREMRLVKDRLLELSDQLRAPLAMNRRQFLQSSCGLAAAFLAMNSVFGPLFAVNPAEAADPEESAARNRFLKEQLIFDVQTHFVYPDYPATNILGLRRLAKRWNPDLQGRQTPEDIHFDNFYREVFLESETDLAVLSSAPNDDPEQWFLHNEDLARAREKVKEKSGKKQLYSHAVFTPGRPGWMDDLEKAIALRPDAWKGYTVGQPIGESQWPWRLDDEKLVYPAYEKMMKAGITTVCIHKGLLPSNYKKRMAGTWKYGRVDDVGQAARDWPQLNFLIYHSGIRTGGVPGREEIRIFEESGEIAWVSDLARIPEKFGVDNVYAELGSVFAVSAVSAPRYCSGILGTLIKGMGEDKILWGTDSVWYGSPQWQIEALRRLKMPEDLQRKFGFQSLGSASGNLKNRIFAENAQQVYPFPSI
;
A
#
# COMPACT_ATOMS: atom_id res chain seq x y z
N MET A 1 8.44 -32.64 -13.86
CA MET A 1 9.06 -32.25 -12.58
C MET A 1 8.33 -31.03 -12.10
N ASP A 2 7.48 -31.25 -11.09
CA ASP A 2 6.54 -30.24 -10.57
C ASP A 2 7.26 -29.12 -9.83
N PHE A 3 7.49 -28.00 -10.47
CA PHE A 3 7.99 -26.77 -9.83
C PHE A 3 6.88 -25.96 -9.11
N PHE A 4 5.64 -26.44 -9.10
CA PHE A 4 4.49 -25.74 -8.53
C PHE A 4 4.08 -26.15 -7.11
N SER A 5 4.80 -27.08 -6.46
CA SER A 5 4.36 -27.61 -5.17
C SER A 5 5.02 -26.98 -3.92
N GLN A 6 5.78 -25.90 -4.07
CA GLN A 6 6.32 -25.18 -2.91
C GLN A 6 5.91 -23.70 -2.92
N LYS A 7 4.59 -23.40 -2.87
CA LYS A 7 4.18 -22.14 -2.24
C LYS A 7 4.63 -22.23 -0.78
N LYS A 8 5.71 -21.56 -0.44
CA LYS A 8 6.14 -21.41 0.96
C LYS A 8 4.99 -20.80 1.75
N GLN A 9 4.62 -21.45 2.85
CA GLN A 9 3.60 -21.00 3.77
C GLN A 9 3.87 -19.55 4.17
N SER A 10 2.85 -18.71 4.02
CA SER A 10 2.88 -17.31 4.44
C SER A 10 3.33 -17.17 5.89
N THR A 11 4.24 -16.27 6.13
CA THR A 11 4.69 -15.94 7.48
C THR A 11 3.60 -15.18 8.22
N PRO A 12 3.26 -15.51 9.47
CA PRO A 12 2.21 -14.83 10.21
C PRO A 12 2.56 -13.38 10.52
N LEU A 13 1.52 -12.58 10.76
CA LEU A 13 1.69 -11.24 11.33
C LEU A 13 2.65 -11.29 12.53
N PRO A 14 3.45 -10.27 12.69
CA PRO A 14 4.69 -10.29 13.47
C PRO A 14 4.54 -10.63 14.96
N ALA A 15 5.00 -11.76 15.35
CA ALA A 15 5.20 -12.12 16.75
C ALA A 15 6.41 -11.44 17.40
N ARG A 16 7.24 -10.74 16.63
CA ARG A 16 8.48 -10.12 17.15
C ARG A 16 8.49 -8.61 16.98
N ILE A 17 7.43 -7.93 17.37
CA ILE A 17 7.29 -6.50 17.16
C ILE A 17 8.15 -5.63 18.10
N TYR A 18 8.84 -6.17 19.12
CA TYR A 18 9.41 -5.31 20.16
C TYR A 18 10.80 -5.71 20.62
N GLN A 19 11.79 -4.96 20.13
CA GLN A 19 13.00 -4.66 20.88
C GLN A 19 13.10 -3.14 21.05
N GLU A 20 13.50 -2.75 22.26
CA GLU A 20 13.60 -1.38 22.74
C GLU A 20 14.56 -0.53 21.89
N GLY A 21 14.13 0.66 21.55
CA GLY A 21 14.95 1.72 20.99
C GLY A 21 14.38 3.07 21.45
N GLU A 22 15.18 3.78 22.21
CA GLU A 22 14.90 5.02 22.92
C GLU A 22 14.34 6.12 22.01
N ASN A 23 13.28 6.78 22.44
CA ASN A 23 13.02 8.20 22.63
C ASN A 23 11.57 8.61 22.44
N GLY A 24 10.89 8.91 23.49
CA GLY A 24 10.20 10.14 23.85
C GLY A 24 8.80 10.50 23.28
N ALA A 25 8.16 9.83 22.29
CA ALA A 25 6.76 10.13 21.90
C ALA A 25 5.90 8.86 21.70
N VAL A 26 6.40 7.74 22.11
CA VAL A 26 6.06 6.37 21.71
C VAL A 26 5.29 5.61 22.82
N GLY A 27 5.08 6.19 23.98
CA GLY A 27 4.78 5.45 25.22
C GLY A 27 3.51 4.60 25.23
N GLN A 28 2.36 5.04 24.69
CA GLN A 28 1.10 4.30 24.87
C GLN A 28 0.88 3.27 23.74
N ARG A 29 1.22 3.57 22.49
CA ARG A 29 1.12 2.61 21.40
C ARG A 29 2.13 1.50 21.49
N THR A 30 3.33 1.75 21.98
CA THR A 30 4.27 0.71 22.41
C THR A 30 3.67 -0.20 23.48
N ARG A 31 2.75 0.28 24.30
CA ARG A 31 2.05 -0.54 25.29
C ARG A 31 1.05 -1.49 24.62
N GLU A 32 0.14 -1.00 23.78
CA GLU A 32 -0.86 -1.84 23.10
C GLU A 32 -0.21 -2.90 22.23
N MET A 33 0.76 -2.50 21.48
CA MET A 33 1.50 -3.43 20.65
C MET A 33 2.34 -4.41 21.50
N ARG A 34 2.90 -4.04 22.65
CA ARG A 34 3.49 -5.00 23.60
C ARG A 34 2.45 -6.01 24.10
N LEU A 35 1.27 -5.55 24.44
CA LEU A 35 0.16 -6.41 24.86
C LEU A 35 -0.22 -7.41 23.75
N VAL A 36 -0.28 -6.98 22.49
CA VAL A 36 -0.50 -7.90 21.35
C VAL A 36 0.57 -8.98 21.29
N LYS A 37 1.84 -8.57 21.41
CA LYS A 37 2.95 -9.54 21.42
C LYS A 37 2.84 -10.53 22.57
N ASP A 38 2.64 -10.03 23.79
CA ASP A 38 2.56 -10.87 24.98
C ASP A 38 1.40 -11.87 24.82
N ARG A 39 0.23 -11.39 24.37
CA ARG A 39 -0.93 -12.25 24.11
C ARG A 39 -0.68 -13.29 23.00
N LEU A 40 0.04 -12.91 21.94
CA LEU A 40 0.41 -13.85 20.89
C LEU A 40 1.37 -14.94 21.39
N LEU A 41 2.33 -14.57 22.24
CA LEU A 41 3.23 -15.55 22.84
C LEU A 41 2.50 -16.53 23.78
N GLU A 42 1.54 -16.03 24.57
CA GLU A 42 0.66 -16.89 25.39
C GLU A 42 -0.14 -17.86 24.52
N LEU A 43 -0.81 -17.37 23.47
CA LEU A 43 -1.55 -18.21 22.53
C LEU A 43 -0.64 -19.24 21.85
N SER A 44 0.56 -18.82 21.45
CA SER A 44 1.55 -19.73 20.87
C SER A 44 1.92 -20.87 21.84
N ASP A 45 2.15 -20.57 23.13
CA ASP A 45 2.50 -21.61 24.11
C ASP A 45 1.33 -22.56 24.40
N GLN A 46 0.09 -22.06 24.35
CA GLN A 46 -1.12 -22.89 24.54
C GLN A 46 -1.41 -23.80 23.34
N LEU A 47 -1.24 -23.29 22.11
CA LEU A 47 -1.74 -23.95 20.88
C LEU A 47 -0.68 -24.79 20.16
N ARG A 48 0.61 -24.51 20.31
CA ARG A 48 1.69 -25.22 19.58
C ARG A 48 1.91 -26.66 20.03
N ALA A 49 1.70 -26.97 21.33
CA ALA A 49 2.01 -28.29 21.86
C ALA A 49 1.09 -29.39 21.29
N PRO A 50 -0.25 -29.20 21.22
CA PRO A 50 -1.15 -30.16 20.53
C PRO A 50 -0.81 -30.35 19.05
N LEU A 51 -0.19 -29.36 18.40
CA LEU A 51 0.19 -29.40 16.98
C LEU A 51 1.59 -29.98 16.75
N ALA A 52 2.27 -30.45 17.79
CA ALA A 52 3.65 -30.94 17.74
C ALA A 52 4.64 -29.93 17.08
N MET A 53 4.42 -28.65 17.28
CA MET A 53 5.24 -27.57 16.71
C MET A 53 6.10 -26.91 17.80
N ASN A 54 7.34 -26.52 17.45
CA ASN A 54 8.04 -25.55 18.26
C ASN A 54 7.44 -24.14 18.03
N ARG A 55 7.77 -23.17 18.91
CA ARG A 55 7.21 -21.81 18.85
C ARG A 55 7.46 -21.14 17.51
N ARG A 56 8.65 -21.30 16.94
CA ARG A 56 8.99 -20.71 15.63
C ARG A 56 8.15 -21.29 14.50
N GLN A 57 8.01 -22.61 14.46
CA GLN A 57 7.18 -23.31 13.46
C GLN A 57 5.73 -22.86 13.57
N PHE A 58 5.18 -22.80 14.80
CA PHE A 58 3.80 -22.32 15.00
C PHE A 58 3.62 -20.88 14.50
N LEU A 59 4.49 -19.96 14.91
CA LEU A 59 4.41 -18.57 14.52
C LEU A 59 4.63 -18.33 13.01
N GLN A 60 5.23 -19.27 12.32
CA GLN A 60 5.41 -19.26 10.85
C GLN A 60 4.32 -20.03 10.10
N SER A 61 3.33 -20.59 10.81
CA SER A 61 2.21 -21.31 10.20
C SER A 61 0.99 -20.41 10.01
N SER A 62 0.02 -20.89 9.22
CA SER A 62 -1.27 -20.25 9.09
C SER A 62 -2.07 -20.20 10.40
N CYS A 63 -1.89 -21.21 11.30
CA CYS A 63 -2.43 -21.17 12.65
C CYS A 63 -1.83 -20.02 13.48
N GLY A 64 -0.53 -19.78 13.35
CA GLY A 64 0.15 -18.65 14.00
C GLY A 64 -0.34 -17.30 13.49
N LEU A 65 -0.65 -17.21 12.19
CA LEU A 65 -1.28 -16.01 11.62
C LEU A 65 -2.67 -15.76 12.22
N ALA A 66 -3.51 -16.79 12.31
CA ALA A 66 -4.81 -16.69 12.98
C ALA A 66 -4.67 -16.28 14.45
N ALA A 67 -3.72 -16.88 15.19
CA ALA A 67 -3.40 -16.51 16.57
C ALA A 67 -2.97 -15.04 16.70
N ALA A 68 -2.22 -14.50 15.72
CA ALA A 68 -1.84 -13.09 15.72
C ALA A 68 -3.07 -12.16 15.62
N PHE A 69 -4.03 -12.46 14.77
CA PHE A 69 -5.28 -11.69 14.67
C PHE A 69 -6.15 -11.85 15.92
N LEU A 70 -6.19 -13.03 16.56
CA LEU A 70 -6.85 -13.19 17.86
C LEU A 70 -6.19 -12.32 18.95
N ALA A 71 -4.86 -12.27 18.97
CA ALA A 71 -4.12 -11.40 19.88
C ALA A 71 -4.41 -9.92 19.63
N MET A 72 -4.48 -9.50 18.36
CA MET A 72 -4.89 -8.13 17.99
C MET A 72 -6.32 -7.83 18.44
N ASN A 73 -7.25 -8.74 18.23
CA ASN A 73 -8.63 -8.57 18.67
C ASN A 73 -8.76 -8.45 20.20
N SER A 74 -7.92 -9.16 20.96
CA SER A 74 -7.94 -9.07 22.43
C SER A 74 -7.50 -7.70 22.97
N VAL A 75 -6.72 -6.94 22.19
CA VAL A 75 -6.17 -5.63 22.59
C VAL A 75 -6.95 -4.47 21.97
N PHE A 76 -7.28 -4.57 20.68
CA PHE A 76 -7.92 -3.48 19.93
C PHE A 76 -9.45 -3.65 19.79
N GLY A 77 -10.02 -4.76 20.29
CA GLY A 77 -11.41 -5.13 20.05
C GLY A 77 -11.60 -6.00 18.79
N PRO A 78 -12.82 -6.47 18.50
CA PRO A 78 -13.11 -7.46 17.46
C PRO A 78 -13.04 -6.87 16.03
N LEU A 79 -11.88 -6.36 15.65
CA LEU A 79 -11.63 -5.67 14.38
C LEU A 79 -11.30 -6.61 13.23
N PHE A 80 -10.91 -7.86 13.52
CA PHE A 80 -10.56 -8.84 12.50
C PHE A 80 -11.46 -10.06 12.57
N ALA A 81 -11.96 -10.52 11.44
CA ALA A 81 -12.69 -11.76 11.31
C ALA A 81 -11.73 -12.96 11.41
N VAL A 82 -11.72 -13.64 12.53
CA VAL A 82 -10.89 -14.82 12.78
C VAL A 82 -11.65 -15.82 13.63
N ASN A 83 -11.70 -17.08 13.16
CA ASN A 83 -12.24 -18.17 13.95
C ASN A 83 -11.13 -18.73 14.87
N PRO A 84 -11.34 -18.88 16.19
CA PRO A 84 -10.36 -19.51 17.07
C PRO A 84 -9.92 -20.90 16.60
N ALA A 85 -10.77 -21.66 15.92
CA ALA A 85 -10.42 -22.96 15.34
C ALA A 85 -9.28 -22.85 14.32
N GLU A 86 -9.18 -21.75 13.55
CA GLU A 86 -8.08 -21.53 12.60
C GLU A 86 -6.72 -21.48 13.30
N ALA A 87 -6.66 -21.04 14.55
CA ALA A 87 -5.41 -21.00 15.32
C ALA A 87 -5.06 -22.34 15.98
N ALA A 88 -6.05 -23.20 16.17
CA ALA A 88 -5.89 -24.48 16.90
C ALA A 88 -5.83 -25.70 15.97
N ASP A 89 -6.32 -25.59 14.73
CA ASP A 89 -6.42 -26.68 13.75
C ASP A 89 -5.84 -26.27 12.39
N PRO A 90 -4.75 -26.94 11.94
CA PRO A 90 -4.17 -26.71 10.62
C PRO A 90 -5.13 -26.96 9.45
N GLU A 91 -6.09 -27.90 9.58
CA GLU A 91 -7.07 -28.19 8.53
C GLU A 91 -8.08 -27.04 8.37
N GLU A 92 -8.56 -26.48 9.46
CA GLU A 92 -9.43 -25.28 9.42
C GLU A 92 -8.72 -24.09 8.76
N SER A 93 -7.46 -23.88 9.14
CA SER A 93 -6.64 -22.85 8.54
C SER A 93 -6.39 -23.11 7.04
N ALA A 94 -6.08 -24.35 6.67
CA ALA A 94 -5.86 -24.75 5.28
C ALA A 94 -7.14 -24.67 4.44
N ALA A 95 -8.31 -25.04 5.00
CA ALA A 95 -9.60 -24.93 4.34
C ALA A 95 -9.93 -23.48 3.96
N ARG A 96 -9.68 -22.54 4.87
CA ARG A 96 -9.85 -21.12 4.60
C ARG A 96 -8.90 -20.64 3.47
N ASN A 97 -7.64 -21.04 3.48
CA ASN A 97 -6.69 -20.67 2.45
C ASN A 97 -7.10 -21.25 1.08
N ARG A 98 -7.58 -22.50 1.03
CA ARG A 98 -8.12 -23.09 -0.21
C ARG A 98 -9.33 -22.32 -0.74
N PHE A 99 -10.25 -21.91 0.13
CA PHE A 99 -11.43 -21.13 -0.24
C PHE A 99 -11.07 -19.76 -0.84
N LEU A 100 -9.98 -19.13 -0.38
CA LEU A 100 -9.54 -17.81 -0.85
C LEU A 100 -8.53 -17.86 -2.01
N LYS A 101 -8.12 -19.06 -2.44
CA LYS A 101 -7.05 -19.24 -3.44
C LYS A 101 -7.35 -18.62 -4.80
N GLU A 102 -8.63 -18.59 -5.18
CA GLU A 102 -9.08 -18.06 -6.47
C GLU A 102 -9.38 -16.55 -6.43
N GLN A 103 -9.21 -15.90 -5.27
CA GLN A 103 -9.36 -14.46 -5.18
C GLN A 103 -8.20 -13.77 -5.88
N LEU A 104 -8.49 -13.03 -6.95
CA LEU A 104 -7.49 -12.29 -7.71
C LEU A 104 -6.94 -11.13 -6.87
N ILE A 105 -5.62 -11.00 -6.81
CA ILE A 105 -4.92 -9.92 -6.12
C ILE A 105 -4.08 -9.13 -7.12
N PHE A 106 -4.47 -7.88 -7.37
CA PHE A 106 -3.75 -6.95 -8.22
C PHE A 106 -3.20 -5.78 -7.38
N ASP A 107 -1.92 -5.81 -7.09
CA ASP A 107 -1.21 -4.79 -6.33
C ASP A 107 -0.78 -3.64 -7.25
N VAL A 108 -1.47 -2.50 -7.19
CA VAL A 108 -1.20 -1.38 -8.12
C VAL A 108 0.00 -0.51 -7.69
N GLN A 109 0.66 -0.84 -6.59
CA GLN A 109 1.86 -0.11 -6.16
C GLN A 109 2.90 -1.02 -5.52
N THR A 110 3.95 -1.34 -6.28
CA THR A 110 5.13 -2.06 -5.80
C THR A 110 6.41 -1.36 -6.25
N HIS A 111 7.51 -1.66 -5.60
CA HIS A 111 8.80 -1.00 -5.81
C HIS A 111 9.98 -1.94 -5.65
N PHE A 112 11.04 -1.64 -6.36
CA PHE A 112 12.42 -1.99 -6.04
C PHE A 112 13.34 -0.88 -6.54
N VAL A 113 14.63 -0.94 -6.23
CA VAL A 113 15.62 0.05 -6.68
C VAL A 113 16.71 -0.62 -7.51
N TYR A 114 17.38 0.17 -8.34
CA TYR A 114 18.55 -0.34 -9.08
C TYR A 114 19.72 -0.65 -8.12
N PRO A 115 20.68 -1.53 -8.53
CA PRO A 115 21.71 -2.05 -7.61
C PRO A 115 22.59 -0.99 -6.93
N ASP A 116 22.94 0.07 -7.64
CA ASP A 116 23.82 1.13 -7.12
C ASP A 116 23.05 2.28 -6.44
N TYR A 117 21.73 2.12 -6.22
CA TYR A 117 20.91 3.13 -5.57
C TYR A 117 21.43 3.44 -4.15
N PRO A 118 21.55 4.74 -3.74
CA PRO A 118 21.99 5.12 -2.41
C PRO A 118 20.93 4.77 -1.33
N ALA A 119 20.86 3.50 -0.97
CA ALA A 119 19.78 2.84 -0.25
C ALA A 119 19.53 3.30 1.19
N THR A 120 20.40 4.14 1.78
CA THR A 120 20.37 4.45 3.23
C THR A 120 19.03 4.97 3.73
N ASN A 121 18.38 5.85 2.97
CA ASN A 121 17.11 6.46 3.35
C ASN A 121 15.94 5.48 3.22
N ILE A 122 15.87 4.74 2.10
CA ILE A 122 14.74 3.86 1.80
C ILE A 122 14.77 2.59 2.67
N LEU A 123 15.95 2.08 3.02
CA LEU A 123 16.09 1.02 4.01
C LEU A 123 15.54 1.42 5.39
N GLY A 124 15.39 2.72 5.65
CA GLY A 124 14.71 3.22 6.83
C GLY A 124 13.25 2.78 6.92
N LEU A 125 12.54 2.61 5.79
CA LEU A 125 11.17 2.10 5.75
C LEU A 125 11.11 0.62 6.16
N ARG A 126 12.02 -0.22 5.65
CA ARG A 126 12.13 -1.63 6.10
C ARG A 126 12.49 -1.73 7.58
N ARG A 127 13.37 -0.85 8.08
CA ARG A 127 13.66 -0.76 9.53
C ARG A 127 12.44 -0.33 10.35
N LEU A 128 11.62 0.58 9.84
CA LEU A 128 10.36 0.93 10.47
C LEU A 128 9.42 -0.27 10.48
N ALA A 129 9.27 -0.96 9.36
CA ALA A 129 8.43 -2.13 9.21
C ALA A 129 8.86 -3.33 10.07
N LYS A 130 10.14 -3.42 10.46
CA LYS A 130 10.62 -4.36 11.47
C LYS A 130 9.81 -4.36 12.78
N ARG A 131 9.18 -3.22 13.07
CA ARG A 131 8.36 -3.09 14.29
C ARG A 131 7.13 -4.00 14.26
N TRP A 132 6.68 -4.43 13.10
CA TRP A 132 5.49 -5.26 12.93
C TRP A 132 5.64 -6.41 11.93
N ASN A 133 6.70 -6.46 11.12
CA ASN A 133 6.95 -7.56 10.20
C ASN A 133 8.16 -8.39 10.65
N PRO A 134 7.98 -9.66 11.11
CA PRO A 134 9.05 -10.51 11.62
C PRO A 134 10.03 -10.97 10.54
N ASP A 135 9.62 -11.03 9.28
CA ASP A 135 10.49 -11.42 8.17
C ASP A 135 11.64 -10.42 7.99
N LEU A 136 11.43 -9.19 8.48
CA LEU A 136 12.43 -8.14 8.45
C LEU A 136 13.34 -8.09 9.68
N GLN A 137 13.34 -9.10 10.55
CA GLN A 137 14.13 -9.08 11.82
C GLN A 137 15.64 -9.15 11.63
N GLY A 138 16.13 -9.68 10.52
CA GLY A 138 17.54 -9.67 10.14
C GLY A 138 18.10 -8.26 9.92
N ARG A 139 19.42 -8.17 9.63
CA ARG A 139 20.01 -6.95 9.11
C ARG A 139 19.47 -6.71 7.71
N GLN A 140 18.85 -5.57 7.48
CA GLN A 140 18.41 -5.17 6.15
C GLN A 140 19.58 -4.61 5.36
N THR A 141 19.78 -5.13 4.17
CA THR A 141 20.86 -4.76 3.24
C THR A 141 20.28 -4.18 1.94
N PRO A 142 21.09 -3.55 1.08
CA PRO A 142 20.60 -3.07 -0.21
C PRO A 142 19.95 -4.14 -1.08
N GLU A 143 20.44 -5.39 -1.02
CA GLU A 143 19.89 -6.52 -1.79
C GLU A 143 18.43 -6.82 -1.45
N ASP A 144 18.01 -6.50 -0.24
CA ASP A 144 16.61 -6.68 0.21
C ASP A 144 15.61 -5.75 -0.51
N ILE A 145 16.11 -4.76 -1.25
CA ILE A 145 15.28 -3.83 -2.03
C ILE A 145 15.58 -3.89 -3.54
N HIS A 146 16.32 -4.90 -4.01
CA HIS A 146 16.62 -5.14 -5.42
C HIS A 146 15.62 -6.12 -6.07
N PHE A 147 15.73 -6.26 -7.40
CA PHE A 147 14.82 -7.04 -8.23
C PHE A 147 14.58 -8.48 -7.75
N ASP A 148 15.62 -9.21 -7.38
CA ASP A 148 15.45 -10.64 -7.04
C ASP A 148 14.68 -10.81 -5.73
N ASN A 149 14.89 -9.94 -4.75
CA ASN A 149 14.09 -9.91 -3.54
C ASN A 149 12.65 -9.43 -3.82
N PHE A 150 12.48 -8.41 -4.66
CA PHE A 150 11.16 -7.96 -5.12
C PHE A 150 10.36 -9.10 -5.75
N TYR A 151 10.95 -9.83 -6.70
CA TYR A 151 10.27 -10.95 -7.36
C TYR A 151 9.88 -12.04 -6.36
N ARG A 152 10.77 -12.34 -5.42
CA ARG A 152 10.54 -13.33 -4.36
C ARG A 152 9.41 -12.90 -3.42
N GLU A 153 9.48 -11.69 -2.83
CA GLU A 153 8.51 -11.23 -1.84
C GLU A 153 7.13 -10.99 -2.46
N VAL A 154 7.06 -10.43 -3.68
CA VAL A 154 5.79 -10.05 -4.31
C VAL A 154 5.11 -11.25 -4.98
N PHE A 155 5.85 -12.09 -5.73
CA PHE A 155 5.22 -13.13 -6.55
C PHE A 155 5.41 -14.56 -6.02
N LEU A 156 6.44 -14.82 -5.22
CA LEU A 156 6.70 -16.18 -4.73
C LEU A 156 6.30 -16.39 -3.26
N GLU A 157 6.33 -15.35 -2.45
CA GLU A 157 6.02 -15.39 -1.03
C GLU A 157 4.70 -14.69 -0.68
N SER A 158 3.92 -14.28 -1.69
CA SER A 158 2.57 -13.76 -1.51
C SER A 158 1.59 -14.30 -2.53
N GLU A 159 0.32 -14.04 -2.32
CA GLU A 159 -0.78 -14.38 -3.23
C GLU A 159 -1.04 -13.26 -4.26
N THR A 160 -0.09 -12.35 -4.46
CA THR A 160 -0.17 -11.32 -5.51
C THR A 160 -0.08 -11.97 -6.88
N ASP A 161 -1.12 -11.85 -7.68
CA ASP A 161 -1.18 -12.40 -9.05
C ASP A 161 -0.61 -11.43 -10.07
N LEU A 162 -0.96 -10.15 -9.91
CA LEU A 162 -0.55 -9.04 -10.78
C LEU A 162 -0.01 -7.88 -9.94
N ALA A 163 1.00 -7.20 -10.44
CA ALA A 163 1.56 -6.03 -9.79
C ALA A 163 1.86 -4.90 -10.77
N VAL A 164 1.84 -3.65 -10.28
CA VAL A 164 2.35 -2.48 -11.00
C VAL A 164 3.65 -2.03 -10.34
N LEU A 165 4.73 -2.02 -11.11
CA LEU A 165 6.01 -1.49 -10.67
C LEU A 165 6.01 0.02 -10.81
N SER A 166 6.29 0.69 -9.73
CA SER A 166 6.38 2.14 -9.63
C SER A 166 7.80 2.59 -9.34
N SER A 167 8.11 3.84 -9.69
CA SER A 167 9.37 4.50 -9.34
C SER A 167 9.11 5.87 -8.72
N ALA A 168 10.16 6.48 -8.19
CA ALA A 168 10.12 7.83 -7.65
C ALA A 168 11.27 8.67 -8.24
N PRO A 169 10.98 9.90 -8.68
CA PRO A 169 12.00 10.83 -9.15
C PRO A 169 12.76 11.46 -7.99
N ASN A 170 13.90 12.03 -8.31
CA ASN A 170 14.65 12.95 -7.47
C ASN A 170 15.17 14.08 -8.33
N ASP A 171 15.48 15.23 -7.74
CA ASP A 171 16.14 16.35 -8.45
C ASP A 171 17.48 15.93 -9.05
N ASP A 172 18.17 15.04 -8.37
CA ASP A 172 19.33 14.32 -8.90
C ASP A 172 18.88 13.02 -9.59
N PRO A 173 19.09 12.86 -10.93
CA PRO A 173 18.70 11.66 -11.66
C PRO A 173 19.31 10.36 -11.09
N GLU A 174 20.51 10.42 -10.55
CA GLU A 174 21.17 9.25 -9.95
C GLU A 174 20.50 8.75 -8.67
N GLN A 175 19.55 9.51 -8.14
CA GLN A 175 18.78 9.14 -6.98
C GLN A 175 17.32 8.73 -7.30
N TRP A 176 16.99 8.50 -8.55
CA TRP A 176 15.72 7.87 -8.91
C TRP A 176 15.73 6.40 -8.45
N PHE A 177 14.58 5.87 -8.06
CA PHE A 177 14.50 4.43 -7.72
C PHE A 177 14.83 3.57 -8.94
N LEU A 178 14.21 3.88 -10.06
CA LEU A 178 14.39 3.25 -11.37
C LEU A 178 14.12 4.31 -12.45
N HIS A 179 14.89 4.29 -13.53
CA HIS A 179 14.55 5.05 -14.72
C HIS A 179 13.43 4.36 -15.53
N ASN A 180 12.81 5.07 -16.47
CA ASN A 180 11.70 4.53 -17.25
C ASN A 180 12.09 3.28 -18.07
N GLU A 181 13.31 3.23 -18.55
CA GLU A 181 13.89 2.08 -19.25
C GLU A 181 14.05 0.86 -18.32
N ASP A 182 14.39 1.08 -17.04
CA ASP A 182 14.49 0.01 -16.04
C ASP A 182 13.12 -0.59 -15.73
N LEU A 183 12.11 0.27 -15.63
CA LEU A 183 10.72 -0.15 -15.45
C LEU A 183 10.25 -1.03 -16.62
N ALA A 184 10.55 -0.62 -17.85
CA ALA A 184 10.23 -1.41 -19.04
C ALA A 184 10.99 -2.76 -19.07
N ARG A 185 12.30 -2.76 -18.76
CA ARG A 185 13.10 -3.99 -18.65
C ARG A 185 12.59 -4.93 -17.58
N ALA A 186 12.14 -4.41 -16.45
CA ALA A 186 11.61 -5.24 -15.37
C ALA A 186 10.35 -6.00 -15.78
N ARG A 187 9.45 -5.42 -16.57
CA ARG A 187 8.26 -6.13 -17.12
C ARG A 187 8.67 -7.35 -17.91
N GLU A 188 9.63 -7.18 -18.83
CA GLU A 188 10.11 -8.29 -19.67
C GLU A 188 10.81 -9.36 -18.81
N LYS A 189 11.64 -8.96 -17.86
CA LYS A 189 12.33 -9.89 -16.95
C LYS A 189 11.35 -10.72 -16.10
N VAL A 190 10.25 -10.13 -15.62
CA VAL A 190 9.20 -10.87 -14.91
C VAL A 190 8.47 -11.81 -15.86
N LYS A 191 8.12 -11.35 -17.07
CA LYS A 191 7.46 -12.18 -18.09
C LYS A 191 8.32 -13.39 -18.47
N GLU A 192 9.62 -13.22 -18.64
CA GLU A 192 10.56 -14.32 -18.91
C GLU A 192 10.60 -15.32 -17.74
N LYS A 193 10.65 -14.84 -16.48
CA LYS A 193 10.68 -15.71 -15.29
C LYS A 193 9.38 -16.47 -15.07
N SER A 194 8.23 -15.86 -15.33
CA SER A 194 6.90 -16.41 -15.01
C SER A 194 6.19 -17.07 -16.21
N GLY A 195 6.66 -16.82 -17.42
CA GLY A 195 6.01 -17.26 -18.65
C GLY A 195 4.73 -16.49 -19.04
N LYS A 196 4.33 -15.46 -18.26
CA LYS A 196 3.11 -14.65 -18.49
C LYS A 196 3.29 -13.18 -18.07
N LYS A 197 2.40 -12.29 -18.55
CA LYS A 197 2.40 -10.90 -18.10
C LYS A 197 1.84 -10.83 -16.68
N GLN A 198 2.70 -10.66 -15.68
CA GLN A 198 2.32 -10.45 -14.28
C GLN A 198 2.70 -9.06 -13.77
N LEU A 199 3.66 -8.39 -14.42
CA LEU A 199 4.11 -7.07 -14.06
C LEU A 199 3.67 -6.04 -15.10
N TYR A 200 3.03 -4.99 -14.62
CA TYR A 200 2.76 -3.73 -15.29
C TYR A 200 3.77 -2.70 -14.81
N SER A 201 3.92 -1.58 -15.49
CA SER A 201 4.80 -0.53 -15.00
C SER A 201 4.27 0.86 -15.30
N HIS A 202 4.63 1.77 -14.43
CA HIS A 202 4.53 3.19 -14.69
C HIS A 202 5.64 3.67 -15.63
N ALA A 203 5.44 4.89 -16.17
CA ALA A 203 6.53 5.79 -16.51
C ALA A 203 6.44 7.02 -15.63
N VAL A 204 7.56 7.44 -15.08
CA VAL A 204 7.67 8.66 -14.27
C VAL A 204 7.77 9.86 -15.18
N PHE A 205 6.97 10.90 -14.90
CA PHE A 205 7.07 12.21 -15.54
C PHE A 205 7.30 13.30 -14.48
N THR A 206 8.03 14.34 -14.85
CA THR A 206 8.57 15.33 -13.91
C THR A 206 8.34 16.75 -14.39
N PRO A 207 7.08 17.25 -14.37
CA PRO A 207 6.73 18.57 -14.84
C PRO A 207 7.60 19.68 -14.25
N GLY A 208 8.05 20.60 -15.12
CA GLY A 208 8.88 21.74 -14.75
C GLY A 208 10.39 21.49 -14.77
N ARG A 209 10.82 20.23 -14.73
CA ARG A 209 12.24 19.89 -14.82
C ARG A 209 12.77 20.16 -16.24
N PRO A 210 14.02 20.66 -16.41
CA PRO A 210 14.60 20.82 -17.75
C PRO A 210 14.53 19.52 -18.56
N GLY A 211 14.01 19.58 -19.80
CA GLY A 211 13.92 18.43 -20.70
C GLY A 211 12.79 17.43 -20.41
N TRP A 212 11.97 17.65 -19.42
CA TRP A 212 10.94 16.69 -18.97
C TRP A 212 9.90 16.30 -20.04
N MET A 213 9.62 17.20 -20.99
CA MET A 213 8.66 16.91 -22.08
C MET A 213 9.27 15.95 -23.12
N ASP A 214 10.57 16.09 -23.41
CA ASP A 214 11.30 15.17 -24.27
C ASP A 214 11.41 13.78 -23.60
N ASP A 215 11.60 13.76 -22.28
CA ASP A 215 11.65 12.53 -21.50
C ASP A 215 10.26 11.86 -21.46
N LEU A 216 9.17 12.62 -21.42
CA LEU A 216 7.81 12.11 -21.57
C LEU A 216 7.62 11.42 -22.94
N GLU A 217 8.10 12.03 -24.02
CA GLU A 217 8.01 11.45 -25.37
C GLU A 217 8.80 10.15 -25.49
N LYS A 218 10.01 10.10 -24.93
CA LYS A 218 10.81 8.86 -24.85
C LYS A 218 10.07 7.79 -24.04
N ALA A 219 9.45 8.18 -22.93
CA ALA A 219 8.69 7.27 -22.07
C ALA A 219 7.45 6.67 -22.78
N ILE A 220 6.78 7.44 -23.65
CA ILE A 220 5.67 6.93 -24.49
C ILE A 220 6.15 5.78 -25.38
N ALA A 221 7.35 5.88 -25.96
CA ALA A 221 7.91 4.81 -26.81
C ALA A 221 8.16 3.50 -26.06
N LEU A 222 8.35 3.55 -24.73
CA LEU A 222 8.49 2.37 -23.85
C LEU A 222 7.14 1.69 -23.56
N ARG A 223 6.02 2.26 -23.97
CA ARG A 223 4.64 1.75 -23.78
C ARG A 223 4.37 1.40 -22.30
N PRO A 224 4.45 2.35 -21.38
CA PRO A 224 4.07 2.11 -19.99
C PRO A 224 2.58 1.82 -19.88
N ASP A 225 2.19 1.15 -18.79
CA ASP A 225 0.77 0.86 -18.54
C ASP A 225 0.04 2.03 -17.86
N ALA A 226 0.79 2.92 -17.20
CA ALA A 226 0.28 4.16 -16.59
C ALA A 226 1.41 5.16 -16.32
N TRP A 227 1.04 6.37 -15.91
CA TRP A 227 1.96 7.45 -15.55
C TRP A 227 2.14 7.56 -14.04
N LYS A 228 3.32 7.98 -13.59
CA LYS A 228 3.60 8.28 -12.17
C LYS A 228 4.18 9.67 -12.01
N GLY A 229 3.53 10.49 -11.16
CA GLY A 229 3.98 11.83 -10.82
C GLY A 229 4.07 12.07 -9.31
N TYR A 230 4.96 12.98 -8.94
CA TYR A 230 5.14 13.48 -7.57
C TYR A 230 4.97 15.00 -7.57
N THR A 231 3.84 15.49 -7.12
CA THR A 231 3.55 16.93 -7.13
C THR A 231 4.46 17.76 -6.22
N VAL A 232 5.03 17.13 -5.19
CA VAL A 232 6.10 17.73 -4.36
C VAL A 232 7.48 17.69 -5.03
N GLY A 233 7.58 17.11 -6.25
CA GLY A 233 8.79 16.97 -7.05
C GLY A 233 9.60 15.72 -6.74
N GLN A 234 9.75 15.34 -5.47
CA GLN A 234 10.47 14.14 -5.01
C GLN A 234 9.92 13.66 -3.67
N PRO A 235 10.06 12.36 -3.31
CA PRO A 235 9.43 11.80 -2.11
C PRO A 235 10.03 12.29 -0.79
N ILE A 236 11.30 12.69 -0.79
CA ILE A 236 12.04 13.04 0.43
C ILE A 236 12.81 14.37 0.23
N GLY A 237 12.45 15.37 1.03
CA GLY A 237 13.08 16.69 0.98
C GLY A 237 12.39 17.67 0.03
N GLU A 238 12.95 18.86 -0.09
CA GLU A 238 12.47 19.89 -1.00
C GLU A 238 12.97 19.62 -2.42
N SER A 239 12.11 19.86 -3.41
CA SER A 239 12.44 19.85 -4.82
C SER A 239 12.40 21.28 -5.38
N GLN A 240 13.20 21.52 -6.42
CA GLN A 240 13.17 22.77 -7.18
C GLN A 240 11.97 22.82 -8.15
N TRP A 241 11.31 21.68 -8.42
CA TRP A 241 10.26 21.53 -9.42
C TRP A 241 8.98 20.92 -8.83
N PRO A 242 8.36 21.55 -7.80
CA PRO A 242 7.01 21.17 -7.38
C PRO A 242 6.00 21.69 -8.40
N TRP A 243 4.90 20.95 -8.58
CA TRP A 243 3.89 21.26 -9.59
C TRP A 243 2.47 20.92 -9.13
N ARG A 244 1.47 21.39 -9.87
CA ARG A 244 0.07 21.11 -9.59
C ARG A 244 -0.55 20.33 -10.74
N LEU A 245 -1.50 19.46 -10.42
CA LEU A 245 -2.26 18.70 -11.42
C LEU A 245 -3.10 19.59 -12.33
N ASP A 246 -3.60 20.71 -11.80
CA ASP A 246 -4.45 21.68 -12.48
C ASP A 246 -3.66 22.84 -13.15
N ASP A 247 -2.35 22.69 -13.35
CA ASP A 247 -1.54 23.69 -14.05
C ASP A 247 -1.72 23.56 -15.57
N GLU A 248 -2.59 24.44 -16.13
CA GLU A 248 -2.96 24.43 -17.55
C GLU A 248 -1.77 24.63 -18.48
N LYS A 249 -0.79 25.44 -18.06
CA LYS A 249 0.36 25.78 -18.92
C LYS A 249 1.46 24.74 -18.86
N LEU A 250 1.69 24.19 -17.68
CA LEU A 250 2.78 23.27 -17.46
C LEU A 250 2.36 21.83 -17.77
N VAL A 251 1.23 21.36 -17.23
CA VAL A 251 0.90 19.92 -17.19
C VAL A 251 -0.11 19.51 -18.25
N TYR A 252 -1.07 20.35 -18.63
CA TYR A 252 -2.09 19.98 -19.62
C TYR A 252 -1.52 19.60 -21.00
N PRO A 253 -0.43 20.21 -21.51
CA PRO A 253 0.21 19.71 -22.73
C PRO A 253 0.74 18.28 -22.63
N ALA A 254 1.14 17.83 -21.43
CA ALA A 254 1.50 16.44 -21.22
C ALA A 254 0.28 15.51 -21.21
N TYR A 255 -0.82 15.93 -20.60
CA TYR A 255 -2.08 15.14 -20.63
C TYR A 255 -2.59 14.93 -22.06
N GLU A 256 -2.49 15.93 -22.94
CA GLU A 256 -2.79 15.76 -24.36
C GLU A 256 -1.92 14.67 -25.01
N LYS A 257 -0.62 14.65 -24.74
CA LYS A 257 0.30 13.63 -25.27
C LYS A 257 -0.02 12.24 -24.70
N MET A 258 -0.31 12.15 -23.40
CA MET A 258 -0.72 10.92 -22.74
C MET A 258 -2.00 10.34 -23.35
N MET A 259 -3.01 11.20 -23.58
CA MET A 259 -4.25 10.84 -24.25
C MET A 259 -4.02 10.35 -25.69
N LYS A 260 -3.21 11.06 -26.46
CA LYS A 260 -2.86 10.65 -27.84
C LYS A 260 -2.12 9.32 -27.87
N ALA A 261 -1.35 9.00 -26.84
CA ALA A 261 -0.66 7.71 -26.69
C ALA A 261 -1.58 6.58 -26.21
N GLY A 262 -2.83 6.89 -25.82
CA GLY A 262 -3.78 5.90 -25.28
C GLY A 262 -3.46 5.45 -23.86
N ILE A 263 -2.64 6.20 -23.12
CA ILE A 263 -2.24 5.88 -21.74
C ILE A 263 -2.95 6.87 -20.82
N THR A 264 -4.13 6.48 -20.33
CA THR A 264 -5.09 7.38 -19.67
C THR A 264 -5.06 7.32 -18.14
N THR A 265 -4.23 6.49 -17.54
CA THR A 265 -4.11 6.35 -16.09
C THR A 265 -2.93 7.16 -15.56
N VAL A 266 -3.21 8.08 -14.63
CA VAL A 266 -2.24 9.02 -14.06
C VAL A 266 -2.21 8.83 -12.54
N CYS A 267 -1.14 8.18 -12.05
CA CYS A 267 -0.94 7.87 -10.65
C CYS A 267 -0.11 8.97 -9.98
N ILE A 268 -0.65 9.55 -8.92
CA ILE A 268 -0.05 10.72 -8.30
C ILE A 268 0.22 10.48 -6.81
N HIS A 269 1.48 10.60 -6.44
CA HIS A 269 1.85 10.66 -5.03
C HIS A 269 1.34 11.95 -4.39
N LYS A 270 0.42 11.82 -3.45
CA LYS A 270 -0.11 12.90 -2.64
C LYS A 270 0.01 12.54 -1.17
N GLY A 271 0.32 13.52 -0.34
CA GLY A 271 0.49 13.28 1.09
C GLY A 271 1.72 12.46 1.44
N LEU A 272 1.58 11.57 2.40
CA LEU A 272 2.62 10.68 2.96
C LEU A 272 3.89 11.44 3.40
N LEU A 273 3.71 12.66 3.87
CA LEU A 273 4.80 13.56 4.22
C LEU A 273 5.48 13.13 5.55
N PRO A 274 6.76 13.46 5.76
CA PRO A 274 7.40 13.28 7.06
C PRO A 274 6.69 14.08 8.16
N SER A 275 6.69 13.59 9.40
CA SER A 275 5.99 14.25 10.52
C SER A 275 6.37 15.72 10.73
N ASN A 276 7.60 16.09 10.37
CA ASN A 276 8.12 17.47 10.45
C ASN A 276 8.09 18.21 9.10
N TYR A 277 7.19 17.81 8.18
CA TYR A 277 7.12 18.30 6.80
C TYR A 277 7.09 19.83 6.66
N LYS A 278 6.40 20.54 7.56
CA LYS A 278 6.34 22.01 7.55
C LYS A 278 7.72 22.68 7.67
N LYS A 279 8.67 22.01 8.33
CA LYS A 279 10.05 22.47 8.46
C LYS A 279 10.93 21.93 7.33
N ARG A 280 10.79 20.62 7.04
CA ARG A 280 11.67 19.90 6.09
C ARG A 280 11.34 20.19 4.63
N MET A 281 10.09 20.55 4.35
CA MET A 281 9.56 20.79 3.00
C MET A 281 8.79 22.13 2.97
N ALA A 282 9.35 23.18 3.59
CA ALA A 282 8.66 24.46 3.83
C ALA A 282 8.12 25.10 2.54
N GLY A 283 8.83 25.01 1.44
CA GLY A 283 8.43 25.52 0.13
C GLY A 283 7.51 24.60 -0.66
N THR A 284 7.54 23.30 -0.42
CA THR A 284 6.92 22.30 -1.32
C THR A 284 5.76 21.50 -0.73
N TRP A 285 5.63 21.39 0.59
CA TRP A 285 4.62 20.51 1.23
C TRP A 285 3.18 20.77 0.78
N LYS A 286 2.84 22.02 0.42
CA LYS A 286 1.48 22.39 -0.03
C LYS A 286 1.07 21.66 -1.32
N TYR A 287 2.03 21.33 -2.18
CA TYR A 287 1.81 20.57 -3.40
C TYR A 287 1.45 19.10 -3.13
N GLY A 288 1.71 18.60 -1.92
CA GLY A 288 1.28 17.27 -1.48
C GLY A 288 -0.21 17.18 -1.09
N ARG A 289 -0.94 18.31 -1.06
CA ARG A 289 -2.38 18.35 -0.79
C ARG A 289 -3.17 17.87 -2.00
N VAL A 290 -4.46 17.56 -1.78
CA VAL A 290 -5.35 17.03 -2.82
C VAL A 290 -6.24 18.11 -3.46
N ASP A 291 -6.03 19.38 -3.14
CA ASP A 291 -6.88 20.50 -3.56
C ASP A 291 -6.80 20.83 -5.08
N ASP A 292 -5.81 20.31 -5.79
CA ASP A 292 -5.66 20.43 -7.26
C ASP A 292 -6.29 19.24 -8.03
N VAL A 293 -6.65 18.17 -7.35
CA VAL A 293 -7.11 16.92 -8.00
C VAL A 293 -8.46 17.11 -8.66
N GLY A 294 -9.41 17.74 -7.96
CA GLY A 294 -10.79 17.88 -8.46
C GLY A 294 -10.90 18.74 -9.69
N GLN A 295 -10.11 19.83 -9.80
CA GLN A 295 -10.06 20.66 -10.98
C GLN A 295 -9.48 19.91 -12.17
N ALA A 296 -8.33 19.26 -11.98
CA ALA A 296 -7.71 18.45 -13.04
C ALA A 296 -8.63 17.32 -13.53
N ALA A 297 -9.31 16.62 -12.61
CA ALA A 297 -10.24 15.55 -12.96
C ALA A 297 -11.45 16.05 -13.76
N ARG A 298 -11.96 17.24 -13.45
CA ARG A 298 -13.06 17.87 -14.17
C ARG A 298 -12.65 18.31 -15.59
N ASP A 299 -11.46 18.86 -15.72
CA ASP A 299 -10.97 19.38 -16.99
C ASP A 299 -10.52 18.23 -17.93
N TRP A 300 -10.16 17.08 -17.36
CA TRP A 300 -9.70 15.88 -18.08
C TRP A 300 -10.52 14.63 -17.71
N PRO A 301 -11.82 14.58 -18.08
CA PRO A 301 -12.71 13.48 -17.71
C PRO A 301 -12.34 12.14 -18.35
N GLN A 302 -11.47 12.15 -19.39
CA GLN A 302 -10.98 10.92 -20.03
C GLN A 302 -9.74 10.32 -19.35
N LEU A 303 -9.10 11.06 -18.42
CA LEU A 303 -7.99 10.56 -17.62
C LEU A 303 -8.50 10.00 -16.28
N ASN A 304 -7.92 8.93 -15.81
CA ASN A 304 -8.13 8.40 -14.46
C ASN A 304 -7.02 8.90 -13.54
N PHE A 305 -7.38 9.62 -12.48
CA PHE A 305 -6.44 10.13 -11.48
C PHE A 305 -6.41 9.22 -10.26
N LEU A 306 -5.36 8.42 -10.11
CA LEU A 306 -5.15 7.53 -8.98
C LEU A 306 -4.31 8.24 -7.92
N ILE A 307 -4.93 8.57 -6.79
CA ILE A 307 -4.28 9.31 -5.71
C ILE A 307 -3.65 8.32 -4.74
N TYR A 308 -2.34 8.20 -4.85
CA TYR A 308 -1.53 7.27 -4.09
C TYR A 308 -1.48 7.66 -2.61
N HIS A 309 -1.45 6.61 -1.77
CA HIS A 309 -1.53 6.73 -0.32
C HIS A 309 -2.82 7.38 0.18
N SER A 310 -3.88 7.39 -0.66
CA SER A 310 -5.15 8.05 -0.38
C SER A 310 -4.98 9.51 0.09
N GLY A 311 -3.90 10.16 -0.31
CA GLY A 311 -3.56 11.52 0.09
C GLY A 311 -3.30 11.70 1.59
N ILE A 312 -3.03 10.65 2.36
CA ILE A 312 -2.82 10.76 3.81
C ILE A 312 -1.72 11.75 4.14
N ARG A 313 -1.98 12.66 5.08
CA ARG A 313 -1.07 13.79 5.35
C ARG A 313 0.35 13.36 5.72
N THR A 314 0.50 12.38 6.61
CA THR A 314 1.80 11.93 7.10
C THR A 314 1.97 10.41 6.98
N GLY A 315 3.17 9.98 6.64
CA GLY A 315 3.51 8.57 6.43
C GLY A 315 3.80 7.76 7.70
N GLY A 316 3.56 8.32 8.86
CA GLY A 316 3.82 7.63 10.13
C GLY A 316 2.59 6.95 10.72
N VAL A 317 2.81 6.24 11.84
CA VAL A 317 1.72 5.77 12.70
C VAL A 317 0.87 7.00 13.10
N PRO A 318 -0.48 6.96 12.92
CA PRO A 318 -1.32 8.12 13.20
C PRO A 318 -1.15 8.61 14.64
N GLY A 319 -1.05 9.93 14.86
CA GLY A 319 -0.87 10.58 16.16
C GLY A 319 -2.10 10.39 17.07
N ARG A 320 -1.94 10.55 18.41
CA ARG A 320 -3.09 10.51 19.34
C ARG A 320 -4.15 11.52 18.95
N GLU A 321 -3.73 12.71 18.56
CA GLU A 321 -4.63 13.78 18.16
C GLU A 321 -5.38 13.46 16.87
N GLU A 322 -4.74 12.84 15.88
CA GLU A 322 -5.39 12.41 14.66
C GLU A 322 -6.45 11.34 14.94
N ILE A 323 -6.13 10.38 15.84
CA ILE A 323 -7.12 9.38 16.26
C ILE A 323 -8.27 10.02 17.03
N ARG A 324 -7.98 10.97 17.95
CA ARG A 324 -9.02 11.67 18.72
C ARG A 324 -9.98 12.43 17.79
N ILE A 325 -9.44 13.19 16.84
CA ILE A 325 -10.24 13.91 15.85
C ILE A 325 -11.13 12.94 15.07
N PHE A 326 -10.54 11.83 14.57
CA PHE A 326 -11.31 10.81 13.87
C PHE A 326 -12.42 10.23 14.75
N GLU A 327 -12.11 9.82 15.98
CA GLU A 327 -13.11 9.23 16.90
C GLU A 327 -14.25 10.20 17.24
N GLU A 328 -13.98 11.49 17.32
CA GLU A 328 -14.98 12.52 17.63
C GLU A 328 -15.83 12.91 16.42
N SER A 329 -15.22 13.12 15.26
CA SER A 329 -15.83 13.77 14.09
C SER A 329 -15.90 12.90 12.83
N GLY A 330 -15.17 11.79 12.75
CA GLY A 330 -14.99 11.01 11.53
C GLY A 330 -13.96 11.61 10.55
N GLU A 331 -13.35 12.76 10.90
CA GLU A 331 -12.41 13.47 10.02
C GLU A 331 -11.01 12.87 10.05
N ILE A 332 -10.46 12.59 8.86
CA ILE A 332 -9.09 12.16 8.65
C ILE A 332 -8.41 13.16 7.73
N ALA A 333 -7.43 13.90 8.25
CA ALA A 333 -6.81 15.00 7.52
C ALA A 333 -6.31 14.58 6.12
N TRP A 334 -6.73 15.31 5.09
CA TRP A 334 -6.50 15.13 3.65
C TRP A 334 -7.20 13.92 3.03
N VAL A 335 -7.38 12.81 3.77
CA VAL A 335 -8.18 11.67 3.29
C VAL A 335 -9.65 12.07 3.16
N SER A 336 -10.19 12.76 4.15
CA SER A 336 -11.56 13.31 4.06
C SER A 336 -11.70 14.37 2.97
N ASP A 337 -10.64 15.15 2.71
CA ASP A 337 -10.63 16.12 1.62
C ASP A 337 -10.69 15.39 0.26
N LEU A 338 -9.91 14.31 0.08
CA LEU A 338 -9.96 13.46 -1.11
C LEU A 338 -11.35 12.83 -1.29
N ALA A 339 -11.91 12.27 -0.22
CA ALA A 339 -13.22 11.61 -0.25
C ALA A 339 -14.37 12.54 -0.68
N ARG A 340 -14.22 13.87 -0.49
CA ARG A 340 -15.23 14.87 -0.90
C ARG A 340 -15.08 15.35 -2.35
N ILE A 341 -13.99 15.00 -3.04
CA ILE A 341 -13.73 15.50 -4.41
C ILE A 341 -14.83 15.10 -5.40
N PRO A 342 -15.30 13.84 -5.47
CA PRO A 342 -16.33 13.45 -6.42
C PRO A 342 -17.59 14.31 -6.30
N GLU A 343 -18.13 14.50 -5.11
CA GLU A 343 -19.32 15.30 -4.87
C GLU A 343 -19.06 16.78 -5.15
N LYS A 344 -17.94 17.32 -4.64
CA LYS A 344 -17.62 18.76 -4.73
C LYS A 344 -17.39 19.24 -6.16
N PHE A 345 -16.80 18.40 -7.02
CA PHE A 345 -16.43 18.75 -8.40
C PHE A 345 -17.31 18.10 -9.46
N GLY A 346 -18.20 17.16 -9.08
CA GLY A 346 -19.03 16.40 -10.01
C GLY A 346 -18.22 15.48 -10.91
N VAL A 347 -17.23 14.79 -10.38
CA VAL A 347 -16.31 13.93 -11.13
C VAL A 347 -16.35 12.48 -10.62
N ASP A 348 -16.07 11.53 -11.51
CA ASP A 348 -16.07 10.09 -11.22
C ASP A 348 -14.76 9.36 -11.61
N ASN A 349 -13.76 10.11 -12.06
CA ASN A 349 -12.49 9.64 -12.56
C ASN A 349 -11.33 9.79 -11.54
N VAL A 350 -11.64 9.90 -10.25
CA VAL A 350 -10.68 9.98 -9.16
C VAL A 350 -10.75 8.70 -8.33
N TYR A 351 -9.59 8.11 -8.07
CA TYR A 351 -9.44 6.85 -7.31
C TYR A 351 -8.50 7.05 -6.14
N ALA A 352 -8.72 6.33 -5.04
CA ALA A 352 -7.84 6.30 -3.87
C ALA A 352 -7.08 4.97 -3.82
N GLU A 353 -5.76 5.04 -3.65
CA GLU A 353 -4.88 3.88 -3.56
C GLU A 353 -4.38 3.71 -2.11
N LEU A 354 -4.24 2.45 -1.63
CA LEU A 354 -4.04 2.10 -0.22
C LEU A 354 -2.58 1.86 0.20
N GLY A 355 -1.61 1.94 -0.70
CA GLY A 355 -0.20 1.68 -0.41
C GLY A 355 0.34 2.53 0.75
N SER A 356 1.23 1.99 1.54
CA SER A 356 1.73 2.55 2.79
C SER A 356 0.66 2.82 3.85
N VAL A 357 -0.44 3.49 3.49
CA VAL A 357 -1.46 3.90 4.47
C VAL A 357 -2.12 2.69 5.12
N PHE A 358 -2.41 1.65 4.35
CA PHE A 358 -2.93 0.40 4.89
C PHE A 358 -1.87 -0.34 5.71
N ALA A 359 -0.66 -0.51 5.17
CA ALA A 359 0.44 -1.20 5.83
C ALA A 359 0.73 -0.66 7.24
N VAL A 360 0.76 0.66 7.39
CA VAL A 360 1.06 1.30 8.68
C VAL A 360 -0.14 1.26 9.62
N SER A 361 -1.34 1.57 9.14
CA SER A 361 -2.53 1.71 10.00
C SER A 361 -3.14 0.37 10.41
N ALA A 362 -3.14 -0.65 9.56
CA ALA A 362 -3.78 -1.94 9.84
C ALA A 362 -3.22 -2.63 11.09
N VAL A 363 -1.92 -2.49 11.37
CA VAL A 363 -1.26 -3.13 12.52
C VAL A 363 -1.07 -2.20 13.71
N SER A 364 -1.00 -0.90 13.49
CA SER A 364 -0.72 0.07 14.56
C SER A 364 -1.97 0.75 15.14
N ALA A 365 -3.01 0.88 14.32
CA ALA A 365 -4.28 1.54 14.66
C ALA A 365 -5.42 0.98 13.81
N PRO A 366 -5.75 -0.34 13.93
CA PRO A 366 -6.67 -1.01 13.01
C PRO A 366 -8.08 -0.40 12.95
N ARG A 367 -8.54 0.20 14.05
CA ARG A 367 -9.82 0.93 14.07
C ARG A 367 -9.76 2.20 13.21
N TYR A 368 -8.64 2.92 13.26
CA TYR A 368 -8.39 4.08 12.39
C TYR A 368 -8.24 3.65 10.92
N CYS A 369 -7.63 2.48 10.66
CA CYS A 369 -7.56 1.87 9.33
C CYS A 369 -8.96 1.59 8.77
N SER A 370 -9.87 1.01 9.58
CA SER A 370 -11.27 0.85 9.20
C SER A 370 -11.93 2.19 8.88
N GLY A 371 -11.61 3.23 9.66
CA GLY A 371 -12.08 4.61 9.44
C GLY A 371 -11.61 5.19 8.11
N ILE A 372 -10.36 4.98 7.72
CA ILE A 372 -9.83 5.40 6.41
C ILE A 372 -10.67 4.76 5.28
N LEU A 373 -10.84 3.43 5.31
CA LEU A 373 -11.66 2.73 4.32
C LEU A 373 -13.12 3.24 4.33
N GLY A 374 -13.71 3.38 5.52
CA GLY A 374 -15.08 3.89 5.64
C GLY A 374 -15.26 5.29 5.06
N THR A 375 -14.31 6.20 5.31
CA THR A 375 -14.32 7.57 4.78
C THR A 375 -14.21 7.59 3.25
N LEU A 376 -13.27 6.83 2.70
CA LEU A 376 -13.06 6.74 1.25
C LEU A 376 -14.26 6.10 0.54
N ILE A 377 -14.73 4.95 1.03
CA ILE A 377 -15.87 4.24 0.43
C ILE A 377 -17.13 5.10 0.48
N LYS A 378 -17.39 5.77 1.62
CA LYS A 378 -18.56 6.63 1.77
C LYS A 378 -18.53 7.83 0.82
N GLY A 379 -17.37 8.46 0.61
CA GLY A 379 -17.26 9.68 -0.18
C GLY A 379 -17.02 9.44 -1.66
N MET A 380 -16.32 8.36 -2.03
CA MET A 380 -15.91 8.11 -3.41
C MET A 380 -16.67 6.96 -4.06
N GLY A 381 -17.22 6.03 -3.27
CA GLY A 381 -17.80 4.78 -3.76
C GLY A 381 -16.86 3.58 -3.62
N GLU A 382 -17.44 2.38 -3.58
CA GLU A 382 -16.70 1.12 -3.43
C GLU A 382 -15.86 0.74 -4.66
N ASP A 383 -16.19 1.29 -5.82
CA ASP A 383 -15.52 1.07 -7.10
C ASP A 383 -14.30 2.00 -7.33
N LYS A 384 -14.02 2.89 -6.39
CA LYS A 384 -12.93 3.89 -6.50
C LYS A 384 -11.73 3.61 -5.59
N ILE A 385 -11.70 2.48 -4.88
CA ILE A 385 -10.63 2.13 -3.95
C ILE A 385 -9.77 1.03 -4.55
N LEU A 386 -8.46 1.27 -4.63
CA LEU A 386 -7.50 0.38 -5.27
C LEU A 386 -6.54 -0.22 -4.25
N TRP A 387 -6.28 -1.51 -4.39
CA TRP A 387 -5.30 -2.22 -3.59
C TRP A 387 -3.89 -1.87 -4.04
N GLY A 388 -3.07 -1.39 -3.13
CA GLY A 388 -1.63 -1.22 -3.27
C GLY A 388 -0.94 -1.48 -1.94
N THR A 389 0.25 -2.04 -1.96
CA THR A 389 0.98 -2.40 -0.73
C THR A 389 2.18 -1.52 -0.45
N ASP A 390 2.71 -0.88 -1.49
CA ASP A 390 3.99 -0.15 -1.42
C ASP A 390 5.18 -1.08 -1.07
N SER A 391 5.04 -2.40 -1.36
CA SER A 391 6.12 -3.39 -1.21
C SER A 391 7.22 -3.12 -2.28
N VAL A 392 8.49 -3.29 -1.94
CA VAL A 392 9.07 -4.12 -0.86
C VAL A 392 9.39 -3.35 0.45
N TRP A 393 8.95 -2.10 0.59
CA TRP A 393 9.30 -1.31 1.79
C TRP A 393 8.82 -1.94 3.09
N TYR A 394 7.74 -2.72 3.03
CA TYR A 394 7.12 -3.38 4.17
C TYR A 394 7.29 -4.91 4.17
N GLY A 395 8.18 -5.45 3.31
CA GLY A 395 8.37 -6.88 3.09
C GLY A 395 7.31 -7.48 2.16
N SER A 396 7.12 -8.80 2.22
CA SER A 396 6.11 -9.49 1.41
C SER A 396 4.71 -8.90 1.63
N PRO A 397 3.91 -8.71 0.57
CA PRO A 397 2.51 -8.26 0.63
C PRO A 397 1.58 -9.18 1.44
N GLN A 398 1.92 -10.43 1.65
CA GLN A 398 1.02 -11.47 2.16
C GLN A 398 0.29 -11.08 3.46
N TRP A 399 1.01 -10.50 4.41
CA TRP A 399 0.40 -10.11 5.68
C TRP A 399 -0.62 -8.97 5.52
N GLN A 400 -0.41 -8.07 4.56
CA GLN A 400 -1.34 -6.98 4.25
C GLN A 400 -2.61 -7.55 3.58
N ILE A 401 -2.45 -8.50 2.64
CA ILE A 401 -3.56 -9.21 2.00
C ILE A 401 -4.44 -9.86 3.08
N GLU A 402 -3.84 -10.62 3.99
CA GLU A 402 -4.57 -11.28 5.07
C GLU A 402 -5.22 -10.27 6.05
N ALA A 403 -4.56 -9.15 6.32
CA ALA A 403 -5.13 -8.11 7.16
C ALA A 403 -6.41 -7.51 6.52
N LEU A 404 -6.42 -7.19 5.22
CA LEU A 404 -7.61 -6.67 4.54
C LEU A 404 -8.71 -7.72 4.44
N ARG A 405 -8.37 -8.98 4.13
CA ARG A 405 -9.34 -10.09 4.14
C ARG A 405 -10.11 -10.20 5.44
N ARG A 406 -9.44 -9.94 6.56
CA ARG A 406 -9.99 -10.09 7.92
C ARG A 406 -10.56 -8.80 8.50
N LEU A 407 -10.12 -7.62 8.05
CA LEU A 407 -10.53 -6.34 8.63
C LEU A 407 -12.05 -6.16 8.53
N LYS A 408 -12.64 -5.69 9.64
CA LYS A 408 -14.07 -5.40 9.78
C LYS A 408 -14.30 -3.90 9.98
N MET A 409 -15.44 -3.42 9.60
CA MET A 409 -15.93 -2.11 10.03
C MET A 409 -16.65 -2.26 11.38
N PRO A 410 -16.18 -1.62 12.45
CA PRO A 410 -16.86 -1.63 13.74
C PRO A 410 -18.29 -1.10 13.65
N GLU A 411 -19.23 -1.76 14.32
CA GLU A 411 -20.66 -1.40 14.27
C GLU A 411 -20.94 0.02 14.81
N ASP A 412 -20.19 0.44 15.80
CA ASP A 412 -20.32 1.80 16.35
C ASP A 412 -19.87 2.87 15.36
N LEU A 413 -18.83 2.60 14.54
CA LEU A 413 -18.43 3.49 13.44
C LEU A 413 -19.47 3.49 12.32
N GLN A 414 -20.09 2.32 12.03
CA GLN A 414 -21.21 2.24 11.08
C GLN A 414 -22.36 3.15 11.54
N ARG A 415 -22.77 3.02 12.80
CA ARG A 415 -23.87 3.85 13.36
C ARG A 415 -23.51 5.32 13.45
N LYS A 416 -22.28 5.63 13.90
CA LYS A 416 -21.87 7.02 14.18
C LYS A 416 -21.61 7.81 12.91
N PHE A 417 -20.95 7.20 11.94
CA PHE A 417 -20.46 7.90 10.74
C PHE A 417 -21.15 7.44 9.45
N GLY A 418 -22.06 6.47 9.51
CA GLY A 418 -22.73 5.93 8.33
C GLY A 418 -21.80 5.14 7.42
N PHE A 419 -20.76 4.52 7.98
CA PHE A 419 -19.86 3.66 7.21
C PHE A 419 -20.53 2.32 6.93
N GLN A 420 -20.28 1.76 5.74
CA GLN A 420 -20.80 0.44 5.42
C GLN A 420 -19.88 -0.68 5.94
N SER A 421 -20.43 -1.89 6.08
CA SER A 421 -19.66 -3.09 6.41
C SER A 421 -18.63 -3.39 5.32
N LEU A 422 -17.43 -3.86 5.72
CA LEU A 422 -16.42 -4.32 4.76
C LEU A 422 -16.70 -5.74 4.21
N GLY A 423 -17.74 -6.42 4.70
CA GLY A 423 -18.13 -7.73 4.23
C GLY A 423 -17.18 -8.87 4.61
N SER A 424 -17.39 -10.04 4.01
CA SER A 424 -16.53 -11.23 4.16
C SER A 424 -15.20 -11.10 3.42
N ALA A 425 -14.28 -12.03 3.67
CA ALA A 425 -12.95 -12.04 3.04
C ALA A 425 -13.00 -12.09 1.50
N SER A 426 -13.92 -12.87 0.93
CA SER A 426 -14.18 -12.99 -0.52
C SER A 426 -15.46 -12.27 -0.96
N GLY A 427 -15.93 -11.31 -0.17
CA GLY A 427 -17.12 -10.52 -0.52
C GLY A 427 -16.82 -9.50 -1.63
N ASN A 428 -17.89 -9.07 -2.33
CA ASN A 428 -17.80 -8.14 -3.47
C ASN A 428 -16.89 -6.94 -3.22
N LEU A 429 -17.07 -6.25 -2.09
CA LEU A 429 -16.27 -5.06 -1.78
C LEU A 429 -14.78 -5.34 -1.74
N LYS A 430 -14.37 -6.45 -1.09
CA LYS A 430 -12.94 -6.80 -0.99
C LYS A 430 -12.38 -7.29 -2.33
N ASN A 431 -13.16 -8.02 -3.13
CA ASN A 431 -12.77 -8.41 -4.49
C ASN A 431 -12.60 -7.18 -5.38
N ARG A 432 -13.51 -6.21 -5.30
CA ARG A 432 -13.36 -4.93 -6.00
C ARG A 432 -12.08 -4.22 -5.60
N ILE A 433 -11.83 -4.06 -4.30
CA ILE A 433 -10.62 -3.40 -3.80
C ILE A 433 -9.36 -4.16 -4.25
N PHE A 434 -9.34 -5.49 -4.12
CA PHE A 434 -8.16 -6.29 -4.47
C PHE A 434 -7.82 -6.31 -5.95
N ALA A 435 -8.82 -6.27 -6.85
CA ALA A 435 -8.54 -6.39 -8.28
C ALA A 435 -9.56 -5.73 -9.23
N GLU A 436 -10.87 -5.89 -9.00
CA GLU A 436 -11.87 -5.52 -10.01
C GLU A 436 -11.87 -4.02 -10.33
N ASN A 437 -11.61 -3.16 -9.34
CA ASN A 437 -11.47 -1.72 -9.55
C ASN A 437 -10.22 -1.39 -10.37
N ALA A 438 -9.11 -2.09 -10.14
CA ALA A 438 -7.90 -1.91 -10.93
C ALA A 438 -8.08 -2.31 -12.40
N GLN A 439 -8.96 -3.29 -12.68
CA GLN A 439 -9.30 -3.71 -14.06
C GLN A 439 -9.98 -2.60 -14.88
N GLN A 440 -10.58 -1.63 -14.22
CA GLN A 440 -11.21 -0.49 -14.91
C GLN A 440 -10.19 0.54 -15.40
N VAL A 441 -9.03 0.61 -14.77
CA VAL A 441 -8.00 1.64 -15.02
C VAL A 441 -6.69 1.10 -15.58
N TYR A 442 -6.47 -0.20 -15.48
CA TYR A 442 -5.33 -0.90 -16.10
C TYR A 442 -5.86 -1.96 -17.07
N PRO A 443 -5.71 -1.76 -18.40
CA PRO A 443 -6.16 -2.76 -19.38
C PRO A 443 -5.30 -4.03 -19.25
N PHE A 444 -5.90 -5.14 -18.90
CA PHE A 444 -5.27 -6.45 -18.97
C PHE A 444 -6.16 -7.48 -19.63
N PRO A 445 -5.56 -8.53 -20.22
CA PRO A 445 -6.34 -9.56 -20.88
C PRO A 445 -7.33 -10.20 -19.90
N SER A 446 -8.56 -10.41 -20.33
CA SER A 446 -9.49 -11.27 -19.62
C SER A 446 -8.80 -12.61 -19.34
N ILE A 447 -8.75 -13.01 -18.09
CA ILE A 447 -8.16 -14.28 -17.64
C ILE A 447 -9.04 -15.43 -18.11
#